data_94464399e4737c17a7b4d56e50247285
#
_entry.id   94464399e4737c17a7b4d56e50247285
#
_cell.length_a   1.000
_cell.length_b   1.000
_cell.length_c   1.000
_cell.angle_alpha   90.00
_cell.angle_beta   90.00
_cell.angle_gamma   90.00
#
_symmetry.space_group_name_H-M   'P 1'
#
loop_
_entity.id
_entity.type
_entity.pdbx_description
1 polymer ?
#
loop_
_entity_poly.entity_id
_entity_poly.type
_entity_poly.pdbx_seq_one_letter_code
_entity_poly.pdbx_strand_id
1 'polypeptide(L)'
;MPRTLIRVVFTLLLSLITGPAVAAPATLPTSQSAATKPASIDNAKTIQKKVASLGRRAIALLEKNKLAEAEPVLLEAIALDPLHTTNLYNYACLLALKGQQDDAVLYLQKAAEAGWTDFVHLNRDPDLKGLRDLPAFKKFLDQKPLYQKKSAERVIDSLKKQFGDDYLYELDAERKLIFATNTDKTTLSELKQWLTAQANSQWAQLFDHRLDHYVSVVVPSSEDYREIVKMPGVGGFYSDAAKLLICQRMGQTMTHEFTHALHAADMAAVGQEHPIWIAEGLASLFEAAQFKGDKLVPQDNFRLNMIQRSNRMRKLYPLAHLVEMKQPEFVKNATIAYGQAGSLMLYLYETNLLRSFYDTYKKTYDQDATGKLALETVTKQSLPEIDKAWNAWMMKRSPVPFSTGADGAVIGARLGDGNDGIRVEELVPGGPAEKAGMRDGDVVVGVADAQVRDYQSFVPLLIQFKPGDQVTLKIRRDGQYIDLPITLGKRSELPTTTRRR
;
A
#
# COMPACT_ATOMS: atom_id res chain seq x y z
N MET A 1 9.75 -24.57 -9.64
CA MET A 1 8.37 -24.29 -10.05
C MET A 1 8.30 -22.91 -10.69
N PRO A 2 7.57 -22.69 -11.77
CA PRO A 2 7.77 -21.51 -12.64
C PRO A 2 7.25 -20.21 -11.97
N ARG A 3 8.13 -19.22 -11.96
CA ARG A 3 7.86 -17.83 -11.60
C ARG A 3 7.13 -17.11 -12.75
N THR A 4 5.84 -17.30 -12.90
CA THR A 4 5.10 -16.58 -13.95
C THR A 4 3.72 -16.19 -13.46
N LEU A 5 3.43 -14.89 -13.60
CA LEU A 5 2.12 -14.22 -13.57
C LEU A 5 1.81 -13.27 -12.39
N ILE A 6 2.61 -12.20 -12.27
CA ILE A 6 2.07 -10.91 -11.81
C ILE A 6 2.55 -9.85 -12.82
N ARG A 7 1.98 -9.81 -14.02
CA ARG A 7 2.50 -8.95 -15.10
C ARG A 7 1.47 -8.43 -16.11
N VAL A 8 0.23 -8.15 -15.76
CA VAL A 8 -0.69 -7.67 -16.81
C VAL A 8 -1.34 -6.30 -16.55
N VAL A 9 -1.29 -5.74 -15.34
CA VAL A 9 -1.98 -4.46 -15.07
C VAL A 9 -1.02 -3.28 -14.83
N PHE A 10 0.28 -3.50 -14.57
CA PHE A 10 1.19 -2.44 -14.08
C PHE A 10 2.24 -1.93 -15.06
N THR A 11 2.28 -2.38 -16.30
CA THR A 11 3.33 -1.96 -17.26
C THR A 11 3.16 -0.52 -17.76
N LEU A 12 2.05 0.13 -17.52
CA LEU A 12 1.78 1.51 -17.98
C LEU A 12 2.15 2.59 -16.94
N LEU A 13 2.30 2.26 -15.66
CA LEU A 13 2.61 3.25 -14.62
C LEU A 13 4.12 3.36 -14.31
N LEU A 14 4.93 2.33 -14.59
CA LEU A 14 6.38 2.40 -14.38
C LEU A 14 7.10 3.42 -15.28
N SER A 15 6.50 3.79 -16.41
CA SER A 15 7.09 4.79 -17.33
C SER A 15 6.97 6.24 -16.82
N LEU A 16 6.19 6.49 -15.77
CA LEU A 16 6.01 7.84 -15.20
C LEU A 16 6.99 8.16 -14.08
N ILE A 17 7.62 7.15 -13.45
CA ILE A 17 8.53 7.34 -12.31
C ILE A 17 10.01 7.30 -12.73
N THR A 18 10.33 6.68 -13.87
CA THR A 18 11.69 6.68 -14.43
C THR A 18 11.83 7.75 -15.50
N GLY A 19 12.09 8.99 -15.07
CA GLY A 19 12.60 10.01 -15.97
C GLY A 19 13.98 9.61 -16.52
N PRO A 20 14.41 10.14 -17.67
CA PRO A 20 15.71 9.80 -18.24
C PRO A 20 16.83 10.16 -17.28
N ALA A 21 17.72 9.21 -16.98
CA ALA A 21 18.90 9.41 -16.15
C ALA A 21 19.76 10.54 -16.74
N VAL A 22 19.95 11.59 -15.92
CA VAL A 22 20.89 12.66 -16.25
C VAL A 22 22.30 12.14 -15.94
N ALA A 23 23.15 12.09 -16.95
CA ALA A 23 24.55 11.71 -16.83
C ALA A 23 25.31 12.67 -15.89
N ALA A 24 26.06 12.11 -14.95
CA ALA A 24 27.03 12.85 -14.16
C ALA A 24 28.21 13.31 -15.05
N PRO A 25 28.83 14.47 -14.78
CA PRO A 25 29.92 14.97 -15.61
C PRO A 25 31.21 14.16 -15.39
N ALA A 26 31.67 13.49 -16.44
CA ALA A 26 33.01 12.94 -16.50
C ALA A 26 33.97 14.05 -16.93
N THR A 27 35.06 14.23 -16.18
CA THR A 27 36.19 15.10 -16.56
C THR A 27 36.90 14.57 -17.81
N LEU A 28 37.08 15.45 -18.74
CA LEU A 28 37.61 15.26 -20.11
C LEU A 28 39.09 14.88 -20.19
N PRO A 29 39.47 14.27 -21.33
CA PRO A 29 40.48 14.91 -22.15
C PRO A 29 39.89 15.35 -23.49
N THR A 30 40.39 16.52 -23.92
CA THR A 30 40.04 17.23 -25.13
C THR A 30 40.37 16.46 -26.39
N SER A 31 39.38 16.17 -27.23
CA SER A 31 39.54 16.15 -28.69
C SER A 31 38.17 16.34 -29.36
N GLN A 32 38.13 17.17 -30.37
CA GLN A 32 36.94 17.57 -31.13
C GLN A 32 36.21 16.37 -31.74
N SER A 33 34.91 16.28 -31.52
CA SER A 33 34.01 15.51 -32.39
C SER A 33 32.57 16.02 -32.26
N ALA A 34 31.96 16.17 -33.37
CA ALA A 34 30.61 16.53 -33.78
C ALA A 34 29.50 16.43 -32.74
N ALA A 35 28.73 17.49 -32.60
CA ALA A 35 27.47 17.57 -31.85
C ALA A 35 26.47 16.54 -32.37
N THR A 36 26.20 15.50 -31.61
CA THR A 36 25.06 14.59 -31.80
C THR A 36 23.79 15.24 -31.26
N LYS A 37 22.78 15.37 -32.13
CA LYS A 37 21.40 15.79 -31.76
C LYS A 37 20.89 14.95 -30.62
N PRO A 38 20.09 15.52 -29.68
CA PRO A 38 19.42 14.72 -28.62
C PRO A 38 18.54 13.65 -29.29
N ALA A 39 18.67 12.41 -28.82
CA ALA A 39 17.87 11.28 -29.27
C ALA A 39 16.38 11.62 -29.10
N SER A 40 15.56 11.37 -30.11
CA SER A 40 14.10 11.59 -29.99
C SER A 40 13.51 10.73 -28.90
N ILE A 41 12.42 11.19 -28.25
CA ILE A 41 11.69 10.47 -27.16
C ILE A 41 11.32 9.04 -27.59
N ASP A 42 11.04 8.84 -28.91
CA ASP A 42 10.73 7.53 -29.48
C ASP A 42 11.95 6.59 -29.49
N ASN A 43 13.15 7.13 -29.66
CA ASN A 43 14.39 6.34 -29.59
C ASN A 43 14.66 5.86 -28.15
N ALA A 44 14.46 6.71 -27.13
CA ALA A 44 14.62 6.34 -25.74
C ALA A 44 13.65 5.22 -25.31
N LYS A 45 12.36 5.32 -25.69
CA LYS A 45 11.36 4.27 -25.44
C LYS A 45 11.71 2.94 -26.14
N THR A 46 12.27 3.02 -27.34
CA THR A 46 12.69 1.83 -28.09
C THR A 46 13.88 1.15 -27.43
N ILE A 47 14.87 1.92 -26.95
CA ILE A 47 16.01 1.40 -26.20
C ILE A 47 15.53 0.73 -24.90
N GLN A 48 14.66 1.37 -24.12
CA GLN A 48 14.11 0.78 -22.89
C GLN A 48 13.39 -0.55 -23.14
N LYS A 49 12.57 -0.62 -24.20
CA LYS A 49 11.90 -1.88 -24.59
C LYS A 49 12.93 -2.97 -24.95
N LYS A 50 14.00 -2.61 -25.67
CA LYS A 50 15.07 -3.55 -26.03
C LYS A 50 15.81 -4.04 -24.80
N VAL A 51 16.21 -3.15 -23.89
CA VAL A 51 16.88 -3.48 -22.62
C VAL A 51 16.04 -4.43 -21.78
N ALA A 52 14.75 -4.13 -21.61
CA ALA A 52 13.83 -5.00 -20.88
C ALA A 52 13.65 -6.39 -21.55
N SER A 53 13.65 -6.44 -22.88
CA SER A 53 13.58 -7.71 -23.63
C SER A 53 14.83 -8.56 -23.43
N LEU A 54 16.02 -7.94 -23.55
CA LEU A 54 17.29 -8.60 -23.30
C LEU A 54 17.40 -9.11 -21.87
N GLY A 55 16.99 -8.32 -20.88
CA GLY A 55 16.96 -8.73 -19.47
C GLY A 55 16.09 -9.97 -19.23
N ARG A 56 14.87 -10.01 -19.79
CA ARG A 56 14.01 -11.21 -19.71
C ARG A 56 14.64 -12.44 -20.37
N ARG A 57 15.28 -12.27 -21.53
CA ARG A 57 15.97 -13.36 -22.22
C ARG A 57 17.13 -13.87 -21.40
N ALA A 58 17.90 -12.98 -20.78
CA ALA A 58 19.03 -13.37 -19.93
C ALA A 58 18.55 -14.15 -18.70
N ILE A 59 17.49 -13.72 -18.01
CA ILE A 59 16.90 -14.47 -16.88
C ILE A 59 16.50 -15.88 -17.32
N ALA A 60 15.81 -16.04 -18.43
CA ALA A 60 15.41 -17.35 -18.94
C ALA A 60 16.59 -18.26 -19.32
N LEU A 61 17.75 -17.69 -19.66
CA LEU A 61 18.98 -18.44 -19.90
C LEU A 61 19.67 -18.84 -18.59
N LEU A 62 19.71 -17.93 -17.61
CA LEU A 62 20.24 -18.21 -16.25
C LEU A 62 19.46 -19.33 -15.57
N GLU A 63 18.12 -19.27 -15.61
CA GLU A 63 17.25 -20.34 -15.07
C GLU A 63 17.53 -21.73 -15.67
N LYS A 64 18.02 -21.77 -16.91
CA LYS A 64 18.43 -23.01 -17.61
C LYS A 64 19.91 -23.33 -17.45
N ASN A 65 20.62 -22.59 -16.61
CA ASN A 65 22.06 -22.70 -16.40
C ASN A 65 22.90 -22.54 -17.70
N LYS A 66 22.39 -21.75 -18.67
CA LYS A 66 23.05 -21.47 -19.96
C LYS A 66 23.93 -20.22 -19.86
N LEU A 67 24.93 -20.26 -18.98
CA LEU A 67 25.74 -19.08 -18.62
C LEU A 67 26.45 -18.46 -19.80
N ALA A 68 27.04 -19.29 -20.70
CA ALA A 68 27.74 -18.80 -21.90
C ALA A 68 26.83 -18.10 -22.91
N GLU A 69 25.55 -18.48 -22.98
CA GLU A 69 24.55 -17.81 -23.82
C GLU A 69 23.98 -16.55 -23.14
N ALA A 70 23.87 -16.53 -21.81
CA ALA A 70 23.33 -15.40 -21.03
C ALA A 70 24.29 -14.20 -21.02
N GLU A 71 25.60 -14.44 -20.96
CA GLU A 71 26.61 -13.39 -20.80
C GLU A 71 26.57 -12.33 -21.90
N PRO A 72 26.64 -12.66 -23.21
CA PRO A 72 26.59 -11.63 -24.26
C PRO A 72 25.26 -10.87 -24.27
N VAL A 73 24.15 -11.51 -23.85
CA VAL A 73 22.84 -10.85 -23.77
C VAL A 73 22.80 -9.81 -22.65
N LEU A 74 23.39 -10.11 -21.47
CA LEU A 74 23.51 -9.17 -20.37
C LEU A 74 24.46 -8.02 -20.69
N LEU A 75 25.58 -8.31 -21.32
CA LEU A 75 26.55 -7.29 -21.74
C LEU A 75 25.93 -6.33 -22.78
N GLU A 76 25.14 -6.85 -23.74
CA GLU A 76 24.40 -6.01 -24.68
C GLU A 76 23.37 -5.12 -23.95
N ALA A 77 22.63 -5.68 -22.98
CA ALA A 77 21.68 -4.92 -22.19
C ALA A 77 22.35 -3.81 -21.38
N ILE A 78 23.49 -4.11 -20.73
CA ILE A 78 24.28 -3.15 -19.95
C ILE A 78 24.91 -2.09 -20.84
N ALA A 79 25.37 -2.45 -22.04
CA ALA A 79 25.91 -1.46 -22.99
C ALA A 79 24.85 -0.46 -23.47
N LEU A 80 23.58 -0.89 -23.58
CA LEU A 80 22.46 -0.02 -23.96
C LEU A 80 21.96 0.84 -22.79
N ASP A 81 22.03 0.33 -21.56
CA ASP A 81 21.67 1.05 -20.35
C ASP A 81 22.60 0.62 -19.19
N PRO A 82 23.73 1.35 -19.01
CA PRO A 82 24.73 1.02 -17.99
C PRO A 82 24.27 1.16 -16.55
N LEU A 83 23.14 1.82 -16.33
CA LEU A 83 22.54 2.03 -14.97
C LEU A 83 21.30 1.17 -14.72
N HIS A 84 20.97 0.23 -15.62
CA HIS A 84 19.82 -0.65 -15.43
C HIS A 84 20.07 -1.63 -14.29
N THR A 85 19.51 -1.34 -13.13
CA THR A 85 19.77 -2.00 -11.85
C THR A 85 19.62 -3.53 -11.91
N THR A 86 18.54 -4.04 -12.51
CA THR A 86 18.27 -5.47 -12.61
C THR A 86 19.26 -6.19 -13.51
N ASN A 87 19.70 -5.58 -14.62
CA ASN A 87 20.67 -6.22 -15.50
C ASN A 87 22.06 -6.27 -14.87
N LEU A 88 22.45 -5.23 -14.11
CA LEU A 88 23.70 -5.24 -13.32
C LEU A 88 23.67 -6.33 -12.26
N TYR A 89 22.54 -6.47 -11.55
CA TYR A 89 22.35 -7.53 -10.56
C TYR A 89 22.42 -8.93 -11.20
N ASN A 90 21.69 -9.16 -12.28
CA ASN A 90 21.70 -10.44 -12.98
C ASN A 90 23.09 -10.80 -13.54
N TYR A 91 23.87 -9.78 -13.96
CA TYR A 91 25.23 -10.02 -14.40
C TYR A 91 26.15 -10.39 -13.21
N ALA A 92 25.93 -9.81 -12.04
CA ALA A 92 26.62 -10.25 -10.81
C ALA A 92 26.29 -11.70 -10.46
N CYS A 93 25.03 -12.15 -10.57
CA CYS A 93 24.62 -13.53 -10.39
C CYS A 93 25.33 -14.46 -11.39
N LEU A 94 25.37 -14.08 -12.68
CA LEU A 94 26.11 -14.83 -13.70
C LEU A 94 27.60 -14.99 -13.34
N LEU A 95 28.25 -13.91 -12.93
CA LEU A 95 29.68 -13.92 -12.54
C LEU A 95 29.90 -14.81 -11.32
N ALA A 96 29.01 -14.75 -10.33
CA ALA A 96 29.06 -15.63 -9.15
C ALA A 96 28.93 -17.12 -9.52
N LEU A 97 28.01 -17.48 -10.41
CA LEU A 97 27.82 -18.84 -10.93
C LEU A 97 29.04 -19.32 -11.75
N LYS A 98 29.76 -18.41 -12.40
CA LYS A 98 31.02 -18.72 -13.11
C LYS A 98 32.23 -18.79 -12.19
N GLY A 99 32.07 -18.54 -10.87
CA GLY A 99 33.18 -18.50 -9.90
C GLY A 99 34.03 -17.22 -9.93
N GLN A 100 33.61 -16.20 -10.67
CA GLN A 100 34.26 -14.88 -10.75
C GLN A 100 33.80 -14.00 -9.60
N GLN A 101 34.21 -14.36 -8.37
CA GLN A 101 33.64 -13.83 -7.14
C GLN A 101 33.88 -12.34 -6.93
N ASP A 102 35.07 -11.83 -7.21
CA ASP A 102 35.43 -10.42 -7.03
C ASP A 102 34.66 -9.53 -8.00
N ASP A 103 34.57 -9.96 -9.27
CA ASP A 103 33.77 -9.26 -10.28
C ASP A 103 32.30 -9.28 -9.94
N ALA A 104 31.77 -10.39 -9.40
CA ALA A 104 30.38 -10.46 -8.94
C ALA A 104 30.09 -9.44 -7.86
N VAL A 105 30.96 -9.31 -6.83
CA VAL A 105 30.81 -8.29 -5.78
C VAL A 105 30.89 -6.87 -6.37
N LEU A 106 31.80 -6.63 -7.31
CA LEU A 106 31.91 -5.33 -7.99
C LEU A 106 30.60 -4.97 -8.73
N TYR A 107 29.98 -5.94 -9.43
CA TYR A 107 28.72 -5.67 -10.12
C TYR A 107 27.52 -5.55 -9.18
N LEU A 108 27.52 -6.21 -8.01
CA LEU A 108 26.55 -5.94 -6.94
C LEU A 108 26.67 -4.50 -6.43
N GLN A 109 27.91 -4.01 -6.23
CA GLN A 109 28.14 -2.61 -5.85
C GLN A 109 27.60 -1.65 -6.92
N LYS A 110 27.92 -1.89 -8.21
CA LYS A 110 27.39 -1.08 -9.31
C LYS A 110 25.86 -1.09 -9.35
N ALA A 111 25.22 -2.26 -9.15
CA ALA A 111 23.76 -2.35 -9.09
C ALA A 111 23.19 -1.51 -7.95
N ALA A 112 23.77 -1.59 -6.74
CA ALA A 112 23.35 -0.81 -5.59
C ALA A 112 23.60 0.69 -5.77
N GLU A 113 24.74 1.08 -6.34
CA GLU A 113 25.03 2.46 -6.72
C GLU A 113 24.07 3.00 -7.78
N ALA A 114 23.62 2.17 -8.70
CA ALA A 114 22.58 2.52 -9.67
C ALA A 114 21.17 2.63 -9.03
N GLY A 115 20.97 2.12 -7.82
CA GLY A 115 19.71 2.22 -7.07
C GLY A 115 19.02 0.89 -6.80
N TRP A 116 19.66 -0.24 -7.07
CA TRP A 116 19.15 -1.55 -6.66
C TRP A 116 19.22 -1.69 -5.13
N THR A 117 18.13 -2.09 -4.47
CA THR A 117 18.04 -2.07 -3.00
C THR A 117 17.34 -3.29 -2.40
N ASP A 118 17.06 -4.35 -3.18
CA ASP A 118 16.42 -5.56 -2.66
C ASP A 118 17.43 -6.49 -1.97
N PHE A 119 17.94 -6.04 -0.83
CA PHE A 119 18.88 -6.82 -0.02
C PHE A 119 18.26 -8.06 0.62
N VAL A 120 16.93 -8.11 0.74
CA VAL A 120 16.23 -9.31 1.23
C VAL A 120 16.34 -10.43 0.20
N HIS A 121 16.06 -10.12 -1.07
CA HIS A 121 16.25 -11.05 -2.17
C HIS A 121 17.72 -11.50 -2.28
N LEU A 122 18.66 -10.55 -2.27
CA LEU A 122 20.10 -10.81 -2.37
C LEU A 122 20.60 -11.84 -1.34
N ASN A 123 20.18 -11.69 -0.08
CA ASN A 123 20.60 -12.59 1.00
C ASN A 123 20.08 -14.03 0.82
N ARG A 124 19.05 -14.22 0.03
CA ARG A 124 18.38 -15.52 -0.19
C ARG A 124 18.66 -16.10 -1.57
N ASP A 125 19.19 -15.29 -2.48
CA ASP A 125 19.47 -15.70 -3.84
C ASP A 125 20.49 -16.87 -3.85
N PRO A 126 20.10 -18.06 -4.36
CA PRO A 126 20.97 -19.21 -4.42
C PRO A 126 22.18 -19.00 -5.32
N ASP A 127 22.08 -18.13 -6.34
CA ASP A 127 23.16 -17.85 -7.28
C ASP A 127 24.34 -17.15 -6.60
N LEU A 128 24.07 -16.43 -5.48
CA LEU A 128 25.07 -15.69 -4.69
C LEU A 128 25.61 -16.49 -3.49
N LYS A 129 25.22 -17.76 -3.34
CA LYS A 129 25.63 -18.59 -2.20
C LYS A 129 27.16 -18.61 -2.01
N GLY A 130 27.91 -18.69 -3.11
CA GLY A 130 29.37 -18.72 -3.08
C GLY A 130 30.04 -17.42 -2.62
N LEU A 131 29.30 -16.31 -2.54
CA LEU A 131 29.84 -15.01 -2.13
C LEU A 131 29.69 -14.75 -0.62
N ARG A 132 28.79 -15.44 0.08
CA ARG A 132 28.33 -15.07 1.44
C ARG A 132 29.44 -15.02 2.48
N ASP A 133 30.48 -15.85 2.34
CA ASP A 133 31.60 -15.90 3.27
C ASP A 133 32.74 -14.94 2.93
N LEU A 134 32.70 -14.32 1.75
CA LEU A 134 33.77 -13.43 1.29
C LEU A 134 33.78 -12.11 2.11
N PRO A 135 34.97 -11.67 2.56
CA PRO A 135 35.12 -10.39 3.24
C PRO A 135 34.59 -9.20 2.41
N ALA A 136 34.81 -9.22 1.09
CA ALA A 136 34.36 -8.18 0.18
C ALA A 136 32.82 -8.11 0.12
N PHE A 137 32.12 -9.25 0.10
CA PHE A 137 30.67 -9.31 0.13
C PHE A 137 30.09 -8.84 1.46
N LYS A 138 30.70 -9.23 2.60
CA LYS A 138 30.30 -8.74 3.92
C LYS A 138 30.44 -7.20 4.01
N LYS A 139 31.59 -6.67 3.55
CA LYS A 139 31.83 -5.22 3.48
C LYS A 139 30.79 -4.51 2.58
N PHE A 140 30.38 -5.12 1.48
CA PHE A 140 29.32 -4.60 0.64
C PHE A 140 27.98 -4.56 1.41
N LEU A 141 27.63 -5.62 2.15
CA LEU A 141 26.41 -5.66 2.96
C LEU A 141 26.40 -4.61 4.08
N ASP A 142 27.55 -4.31 4.70
CA ASP A 142 27.68 -3.27 5.71
C ASP A 142 27.31 -1.88 5.17
N GLN A 143 27.44 -1.67 3.87
CA GLN A 143 27.08 -0.42 3.20
C GLN A 143 25.58 -0.33 2.80
N LYS A 144 24.78 -1.37 3.04
CA LYS A 144 23.34 -1.39 2.74
C LYS A 144 22.60 -0.12 3.16
N PRO A 145 22.74 0.42 4.40
CA PRO A 145 22.03 1.64 4.78
C PRO A 145 22.38 2.85 3.91
N LEU A 146 23.64 2.96 3.48
CA LEU A 146 24.10 4.04 2.61
C LEU A 146 23.46 3.93 1.21
N TYR A 147 23.46 2.73 0.61
CA TYR A 147 22.85 2.51 -0.70
C TYR A 147 21.35 2.78 -0.67
N GLN A 148 20.66 2.29 0.36
CA GLN A 148 19.22 2.53 0.55
C GLN A 148 18.92 4.02 0.70
N LYS A 149 19.70 4.77 1.48
CA LYS A 149 19.53 6.22 1.65
C LYS A 149 19.72 6.95 0.32
N LYS A 150 20.80 6.67 -0.40
CA LYS A 150 21.07 7.27 -1.73
C LYS A 150 19.94 6.96 -2.73
N SER A 151 19.40 5.75 -2.70
CA SER A 151 18.26 5.39 -3.55
C SER A 151 17.02 6.20 -3.17
N ALA A 152 16.74 6.37 -1.87
CA ALA A 152 15.61 7.18 -1.39
C ALA A 152 15.74 8.66 -1.79
N GLU A 153 16.94 9.23 -1.72
CA GLU A 153 17.23 10.61 -2.16
C GLU A 153 16.91 10.77 -3.66
N ARG A 154 17.30 9.80 -4.52
CA ARG A 154 16.96 9.82 -5.94
C ARG A 154 15.45 9.71 -6.20
N VAL A 155 14.75 8.91 -5.38
CA VAL A 155 13.28 8.84 -5.45
C VAL A 155 12.67 10.20 -5.13
N ILE A 156 13.14 10.88 -4.08
CA ILE A 156 12.70 12.24 -3.74
C ILE A 156 12.96 13.21 -4.89
N ASP A 157 14.14 13.18 -5.50
CA ASP A 157 14.46 14.03 -6.65
C ASP A 157 13.56 13.75 -7.85
N SER A 158 13.19 12.49 -8.06
CA SER A 158 12.23 12.11 -9.10
C SER A 158 10.82 12.62 -8.81
N LEU A 159 10.38 12.49 -7.55
CA LEU A 159 9.07 13.00 -7.11
C LEU A 159 9.01 14.54 -7.22
N LYS A 160 10.10 15.25 -6.87
CA LYS A 160 10.19 16.70 -7.05
C LYS A 160 10.09 17.12 -8.50
N LYS A 161 10.72 16.38 -9.42
CA LYS A 161 10.60 16.63 -10.87
C LYS A 161 9.18 16.39 -11.39
N GLN A 162 8.46 15.45 -10.80
CA GLN A 162 7.10 15.10 -11.19
C GLN A 162 6.06 16.06 -10.64
N PHE A 163 6.15 16.43 -9.36
CA PHE A 163 5.11 17.17 -8.65
C PHE A 163 5.47 18.66 -8.38
N GLY A 164 6.74 19.06 -8.57
CA GLY A 164 7.18 20.45 -8.39
C GLY A 164 7.30 20.90 -6.93
N ASP A 165 7.37 22.22 -6.75
CA ASP A 165 7.67 22.84 -5.46
C ASP A 165 6.44 23.05 -4.56
N ASP A 166 5.23 22.84 -5.08
CA ASP A 166 3.97 22.94 -4.33
C ASP A 166 3.72 21.72 -3.41
N TYR A 167 4.63 20.77 -3.42
CA TYR A 167 4.58 19.58 -2.58
C TYR A 167 5.60 19.64 -1.45
N LEU A 168 5.25 19.04 -0.34
CA LEU A 168 6.19 18.75 0.75
C LEU A 168 6.83 17.39 0.52
N TYR A 169 8.16 17.32 0.72
CA TYR A 169 8.95 16.09 0.59
C TYR A 169 9.69 15.83 1.87
N GLU A 170 9.57 14.62 2.42
CA GLU A 170 10.27 14.27 3.64
C GLU A 170 10.74 12.81 3.62
N LEU A 171 11.91 12.55 4.18
CA LEU A 171 12.49 11.23 4.37
C LEU A 171 12.40 10.83 5.85
N ASP A 172 11.65 9.78 6.16
CA ASP A 172 11.69 9.11 7.45
C ASP A 172 12.62 7.89 7.35
N ALA A 173 13.88 8.09 7.74
CA ALA A 173 14.90 7.04 7.64
C ALA A 173 14.69 5.90 8.65
N GLU A 174 14.07 6.19 9.80
CA GLU A 174 13.80 5.21 10.85
C GLU A 174 12.74 4.21 10.41
N ARG A 175 11.67 4.69 9.76
CA ARG A 175 10.54 3.87 9.32
C ARG A 175 10.64 3.47 7.86
N LYS A 176 11.66 3.97 7.16
CA LYS A 176 11.87 3.76 5.72
C LYS A 176 10.68 4.20 4.88
N LEU A 177 10.18 5.41 5.16
CA LEU A 177 9.11 6.04 4.41
C LEU A 177 9.63 7.31 3.72
N ILE A 178 9.18 7.52 2.49
CA ILE A 178 9.38 8.75 1.73
C ILE A 178 8.01 9.39 1.56
N PHE A 179 7.87 10.63 1.97
CA PHE A 179 6.61 11.36 1.82
C PHE A 179 6.72 12.36 0.67
N ALA A 180 5.67 12.40 -0.16
CA ALA A 180 5.43 13.45 -1.14
C ALA A 180 3.95 13.84 -1.09
N THR A 181 3.62 15.05 -0.65
CA THR A 181 2.23 15.42 -0.40
C THR A 181 1.94 16.86 -0.74
N ASN A 182 0.77 17.09 -1.37
CA ASN A 182 0.18 18.41 -1.58
C ASN A 182 -0.73 18.77 -0.39
N THR A 183 -0.16 18.77 0.84
CA THR A 183 -0.85 19.15 2.08
C THR A 183 0.02 20.13 2.85
N ASP A 184 -0.52 20.72 3.92
CA ASP A 184 0.27 21.55 4.81
C ASP A 184 1.18 20.72 5.74
N LYS A 185 2.13 21.38 6.41
CA LYS A 185 3.10 20.75 7.31
C LYS A 185 2.45 20.05 8.50
N THR A 186 1.34 20.57 9.00
CA THR A 186 0.59 19.99 10.12
C THR A 186 -0.02 18.67 9.70
N THR A 187 -0.71 18.66 8.56
CA THR A 187 -1.29 17.44 7.97
C THR A 187 -0.21 16.39 7.65
N LEU A 188 0.95 16.79 7.13
CA LEU A 188 2.08 15.87 6.92
C LEU A 188 2.57 15.28 8.25
N SER A 189 2.70 16.09 9.30
CA SER A 189 3.11 15.61 10.63
C SER A 189 2.12 14.58 11.18
N GLU A 190 0.82 14.82 11.04
CA GLU A 190 -0.23 13.88 11.45
C GLU A 190 -0.22 12.59 10.63
N LEU A 191 -0.05 12.69 9.31
CA LEU A 191 0.10 11.53 8.44
C LEU A 191 1.23 10.63 8.91
N LYS A 192 2.39 11.21 9.23
CA LYS A 192 3.56 10.49 9.74
C LYS A 192 3.26 9.81 11.08
N GLN A 193 2.67 10.54 12.02
CA GLN A 193 2.31 10.00 13.34
C GLN A 193 1.31 8.85 13.20
N TRP A 194 0.31 9.04 12.36
CA TRP A 194 -0.74 8.06 12.14
C TRP A 194 -0.22 6.77 11.48
N LEU A 195 0.58 6.86 10.39
CA LEU A 195 1.19 5.69 9.77
C LEU A 195 2.19 5.00 10.71
N THR A 196 2.90 5.77 11.54
CA THR A 196 3.77 5.21 12.58
C THR A 196 2.99 4.38 13.59
N ALA A 197 1.88 4.91 14.10
CA ALA A 197 1.03 4.20 15.04
C ALA A 197 0.40 2.95 14.40
N GLN A 198 -0.05 3.05 13.14
CA GLN A 198 -0.55 1.92 12.34
C GLN A 198 0.50 0.80 12.23
N ALA A 199 1.71 1.15 11.82
CA ALA A 199 2.80 0.18 11.67
C ALA A 199 3.16 -0.48 13.00
N ASN A 200 3.38 0.31 14.05
CA ASN A 200 3.75 -0.21 15.37
C ASN A 200 2.69 -1.19 15.90
N SER A 201 1.42 -0.86 15.74
CA SER A 201 0.33 -1.71 16.20
C SER A 201 0.21 -3.01 15.40
N GLN A 202 0.39 -2.96 14.07
CA GLN A 202 0.33 -4.15 13.21
C GLN A 202 1.55 -5.06 13.42
N TRP A 203 2.75 -4.51 13.64
CA TRP A 203 3.93 -5.29 14.02
C TRP A 203 3.77 -5.95 15.40
N ALA A 204 3.23 -5.24 16.38
CA ALA A 204 2.98 -5.82 17.70
C ALA A 204 1.93 -6.94 17.69
N GLN A 205 0.99 -6.92 16.74
CA GLN A 205 -0.13 -7.86 16.70
C GLN A 205 0.08 -9.01 15.73
N LEU A 206 0.77 -8.78 14.59
CA LEU A 206 0.72 -9.73 13.47
C LEU A 206 2.04 -9.89 12.71
N PHE A 207 2.66 -8.82 12.21
CA PHE A 207 3.83 -8.92 11.34
C PHE A 207 5.13 -8.97 12.14
N ASP A 208 6.05 -9.88 11.77
CA ASP A 208 7.32 -10.05 12.49
C ASP A 208 8.43 -9.16 11.94
N HIS A 209 8.35 -8.76 10.67
CA HIS A 209 9.41 -8.04 9.99
C HIS A 209 8.99 -6.62 9.64
N ARG A 210 9.92 -5.69 9.86
CA ARG A 210 9.76 -4.28 9.49
C ARG A 210 10.11 -4.07 8.01
N LEU A 211 9.78 -2.88 7.49
CA LEU A 211 10.18 -2.49 6.14
C LEU A 211 11.71 -2.56 5.99
N ASP A 212 12.19 -3.33 5.04
CA ASP A 212 13.61 -3.43 4.73
C ASP A 212 14.04 -2.44 3.63
N HIS A 213 13.10 -1.86 2.91
CA HIS A 213 13.27 -0.90 1.84
C HIS A 213 12.40 0.33 2.07
N TYR A 214 12.72 1.44 1.39
CA TYR A 214 11.89 2.63 1.46
C TYR A 214 10.61 2.46 0.65
N VAL A 215 9.50 2.87 1.25
CA VAL A 215 8.18 2.96 0.60
C VAL A 215 7.83 4.42 0.42
N SER A 216 7.51 4.81 -0.82
CA SER A 216 7.02 6.15 -1.12
C SER A 216 5.53 6.24 -0.77
N VAL A 217 5.17 7.19 0.08
CA VAL A 217 3.79 7.54 0.44
C VAL A 217 3.45 8.85 -0.25
N VAL A 218 2.60 8.78 -1.25
CA VAL A 218 2.21 9.93 -2.07
C VAL A 218 0.75 10.29 -1.81
N VAL A 219 0.52 11.53 -1.36
CA VAL A 219 -0.83 12.11 -1.21
C VAL A 219 -0.91 13.33 -2.12
N PRO A 220 -1.28 13.14 -3.38
CA PRO A 220 -1.27 14.20 -4.37
C PRO A 220 -2.49 15.10 -4.25
N SER A 221 -2.47 16.24 -4.95
CA SER A 221 -3.66 17.05 -5.17
C SER A 221 -4.74 16.22 -5.88
N SER A 222 -6.00 16.63 -5.77
CA SER A 222 -7.10 15.94 -6.47
C SER A 222 -6.94 15.97 -8.00
N GLU A 223 -6.23 16.98 -8.54
CA GLU A 223 -5.93 17.08 -9.97
C GLU A 223 -4.85 16.08 -10.37
N ASP A 224 -3.71 16.09 -9.69
CA ASP A 224 -2.60 15.16 -9.94
C ASP A 224 -3.03 13.71 -9.74
N TYR A 225 -3.87 13.44 -8.72
CA TYR A 225 -4.40 12.10 -8.49
C TYR A 225 -5.17 11.58 -9.71
N ARG A 226 -6.05 12.40 -10.30
CA ARG A 226 -6.83 12.03 -11.50
C ARG A 226 -5.95 11.83 -12.73
N GLU A 227 -4.84 12.57 -12.83
CA GLU A 227 -3.85 12.37 -13.92
C GLU A 227 -3.06 11.07 -13.77
N ILE A 228 -2.77 10.65 -12.53
CA ILE A 228 -1.97 9.45 -12.24
C ILE A 228 -2.87 8.21 -12.22
N VAL A 229 -4.00 8.28 -11.50
CA VAL A 229 -4.91 7.15 -11.29
C VAL A 229 -6.10 7.26 -12.23
N LYS A 230 -5.94 6.72 -13.43
CA LYS A 230 -6.97 6.77 -14.50
C LYS A 230 -8.06 5.70 -14.35
N MET A 231 -8.24 5.16 -13.15
CA MET A 231 -9.25 4.14 -12.85
C MET A 231 -10.36 4.75 -11.98
N PRO A 232 -11.61 4.87 -12.50
CA PRO A 232 -12.72 5.41 -11.73
C PRO A 232 -12.99 4.57 -10.46
N GLY A 233 -13.25 5.26 -9.34
CA GLY A 233 -13.61 4.62 -8.07
C GLY A 233 -12.46 4.02 -7.28
N VAL A 234 -11.22 4.12 -7.74
CA VAL A 234 -10.02 3.72 -7.00
C VAL A 234 -9.57 4.91 -6.15
N GLY A 235 -9.54 4.77 -4.84
CA GLY A 235 -9.13 5.81 -3.88
C GLY A 235 -7.64 5.79 -3.54
N GLY A 236 -6.95 4.71 -3.88
CA GLY A 236 -5.51 4.51 -3.67
C GLY A 236 -5.08 3.13 -4.10
N PHE A 237 -3.79 2.88 -4.11
CA PHE A 237 -3.21 1.56 -4.29
C PHE A 237 -1.77 1.50 -3.74
N TYR A 238 -1.34 0.30 -3.39
CA TYR A 238 0.06 -0.03 -3.14
C TYR A 238 0.63 -0.87 -4.28
N SER A 239 1.82 -0.53 -4.74
CA SER A 239 2.60 -1.31 -5.70
C SER A 239 3.88 -1.80 -5.05
N ASP A 240 3.98 -3.10 -4.79
CA ASP A 240 5.20 -3.67 -4.24
C ASP A 240 6.39 -3.55 -5.20
N ALA A 241 6.16 -3.72 -6.50
CA ALA A 241 7.21 -3.58 -7.51
C ALA A 241 7.81 -2.16 -7.59
N ALA A 242 6.98 -1.12 -7.36
CA ALA A 242 7.41 0.28 -7.35
C ALA A 242 7.74 0.80 -5.94
N LYS A 243 7.43 0.03 -4.89
CA LYS A 243 7.49 0.45 -3.48
C LYS A 243 6.76 1.79 -3.29
N LEU A 244 5.59 1.90 -3.89
CA LEU A 244 4.77 3.11 -3.97
C LEU A 244 3.39 2.86 -3.40
N LEU A 245 3.03 3.63 -2.39
CA LEU A 245 1.68 3.80 -1.89
C LEU A 245 1.20 5.17 -2.35
N ILE A 246 0.14 5.22 -3.11
CA ILE A 246 -0.51 6.46 -3.54
C ILE A 246 -1.96 6.43 -3.12
N CYS A 247 -2.41 7.46 -2.41
CA CYS A 247 -3.79 7.60 -2.00
C CYS A 247 -4.25 9.04 -2.17
N GLN A 248 -5.51 9.19 -2.56
CA GLN A 248 -6.11 10.52 -2.70
C GLN A 248 -6.16 11.28 -1.37
N ARG A 249 -6.27 10.54 -0.24
CA ARG A 249 -6.39 11.10 1.11
C ARG A 249 -6.03 10.08 2.19
N MET A 250 -5.84 10.54 3.41
CA MET A 250 -5.80 9.69 4.60
C MET A 250 -7.15 9.02 4.84
N GLY A 251 -7.16 7.88 5.55
CA GLY A 251 -8.39 7.16 5.91
C GLY A 251 -8.29 5.66 5.64
N GLN A 252 -9.44 5.02 5.52
CA GLN A 252 -9.52 3.55 5.42
C GLN A 252 -8.74 2.99 4.23
N THR A 253 -8.85 3.63 3.05
CA THR A 253 -8.09 3.20 1.86
C THR A 253 -6.58 3.23 2.12
N MET A 254 -6.07 4.32 2.72
CA MET A 254 -4.64 4.40 3.02
C MET A 254 -4.20 3.35 4.04
N THR A 255 -5.02 3.05 5.06
CA THR A 255 -4.74 1.96 6.01
C THR A 255 -4.69 0.61 5.29
N HIS A 256 -5.63 0.36 4.39
CA HIS A 256 -5.68 -0.85 3.55
C HIS A 256 -4.38 -1.01 2.75
N GLU A 257 -4.01 0.02 1.99
CA GLU A 257 -2.83 0.00 1.12
C GLU A 257 -1.51 -0.03 1.93
N PHE A 258 -1.48 0.63 3.08
CA PHE A 258 -0.31 0.56 3.96
C PHE A 258 -0.15 -0.81 4.62
N THR A 259 -1.25 -1.49 4.93
CA THR A 259 -1.20 -2.89 5.40
C THR A 259 -0.59 -3.80 4.35
N HIS A 260 -0.88 -3.60 3.05
CA HIS A 260 -0.20 -4.32 1.98
C HIS A 260 1.31 -4.09 1.97
N ALA A 261 1.77 -2.85 2.21
CA ALA A 261 3.21 -2.57 2.30
C ALA A 261 3.89 -3.30 3.46
N LEU A 262 3.26 -3.31 4.65
CA LEU A 262 3.79 -4.03 5.82
C LEU A 262 3.78 -5.55 5.60
N HIS A 263 2.69 -6.09 5.05
CA HIS A 263 2.55 -7.50 4.73
C HIS A 263 3.55 -7.95 3.65
N ALA A 264 3.77 -7.15 2.61
CA ALA A 264 4.76 -7.43 1.57
C ALA A 264 6.17 -7.53 2.14
N ALA A 265 6.53 -6.67 3.09
CA ALA A 265 7.82 -6.75 3.78
C ALA A 265 7.97 -8.02 4.61
N ASP A 266 6.91 -8.44 5.32
CA ASP A 266 6.91 -9.68 6.11
C ASP A 266 7.00 -10.92 5.20
N MET A 267 6.26 -10.95 4.08
CA MET A 267 6.36 -12.00 3.05
C MET A 267 7.76 -12.09 2.44
N ALA A 268 8.32 -10.94 2.06
CA ALA A 268 9.66 -10.88 1.46
C ALA A 268 10.71 -11.45 2.42
N ALA A 269 10.65 -11.11 3.71
CA ALA A 269 11.59 -11.57 4.72
C ALA A 269 11.59 -13.11 4.86
N VAL A 270 10.45 -13.78 4.70
CA VAL A 270 10.34 -15.26 4.74
C VAL A 270 10.35 -15.90 3.35
N GLY A 271 10.32 -15.10 2.26
CA GLY A 271 10.35 -15.55 0.85
C GLY A 271 9.11 -16.29 0.41
N GLN A 272 8.00 -15.86 0.88
CA GLN A 272 6.70 -16.41 0.57
C GLN A 272 5.89 -15.42 -0.28
N GLU A 273 4.94 -15.95 -1.04
CA GLU A 273 3.95 -15.18 -1.79
C GLU A 273 2.57 -15.66 -1.34
N HIS A 274 1.94 -14.87 -0.50
CA HIS A 274 0.67 -15.25 0.10
C HIS A 274 -0.49 -15.10 -0.90
N PRO A 275 -1.52 -15.99 -0.84
CA PRO A 275 -2.65 -15.91 -1.74
C PRO A 275 -3.48 -14.65 -1.50
N ILE A 276 -4.16 -14.20 -2.55
CA ILE A 276 -4.88 -12.93 -2.55
C ILE A 276 -5.89 -12.81 -1.40
N TRP A 277 -6.57 -13.89 -1.01
CA TRP A 277 -7.55 -13.83 0.06
C TRP A 277 -6.92 -13.52 1.43
N ILE A 278 -5.66 -13.94 1.68
CA ILE A 278 -4.93 -13.59 2.91
C ILE A 278 -4.50 -12.11 2.82
N ALA A 279 -3.92 -11.69 1.71
CA ALA A 279 -3.44 -10.33 1.54
C ALA A 279 -4.58 -9.31 1.67
N GLU A 280 -5.65 -9.51 0.93
CA GLU A 280 -6.81 -8.63 0.94
C GLU A 280 -7.64 -8.75 2.24
N GLY A 281 -7.67 -9.96 2.82
CA GLY A 281 -8.31 -10.19 4.10
C GLY A 281 -7.66 -9.43 5.24
N LEU A 282 -6.33 -9.43 5.33
CA LEU A 282 -5.57 -8.68 6.32
C LEU A 282 -5.69 -7.16 6.10
N ALA A 283 -5.60 -6.70 4.87
CA ALA A 283 -5.79 -5.30 4.54
C ALA A 283 -7.21 -4.81 4.89
N SER A 284 -8.24 -5.61 4.54
CA SER A 284 -9.64 -5.33 4.90
C SER A 284 -9.92 -5.40 6.41
N LEU A 285 -9.18 -6.23 7.15
CA LEU A 285 -9.28 -6.29 8.61
C LEU A 285 -8.88 -4.96 9.25
N PHE A 286 -7.75 -4.40 8.82
CA PHE A 286 -7.22 -3.18 9.43
C PHE A 286 -7.81 -1.90 8.82
N GLU A 287 -8.43 -1.93 7.62
CA GLU A 287 -8.98 -0.72 6.98
C GLU A 287 -9.97 0.04 7.87
N ALA A 288 -10.78 -0.67 8.65
CA ALA A 288 -11.78 -0.09 9.56
C ALA A 288 -11.38 -0.15 11.03
N ALA A 289 -10.12 -0.49 11.34
CA ALA A 289 -9.65 -0.57 12.70
C ALA A 289 -9.58 0.82 13.36
N GLN A 290 -9.87 0.86 14.65
CA GLN A 290 -9.78 2.07 15.48
C GLN A 290 -8.75 1.86 16.60
N PHE A 291 -8.05 2.93 16.96
CA PHE A 291 -7.14 2.89 18.09
C PHE A 291 -7.89 2.82 19.42
N LYS A 292 -7.51 1.86 20.27
CA LYS A 292 -7.82 1.83 21.69
C LYS A 292 -6.49 1.82 22.46
N GLY A 293 -6.06 2.98 22.96
CA GLY A 293 -4.68 3.21 23.34
C GLY A 293 -3.76 3.07 22.11
N ASP A 294 -2.69 2.30 22.24
CA ASP A 294 -1.72 2.06 21.14
C ASP A 294 -2.10 0.86 20.25
N LYS A 295 -3.23 0.21 20.54
CA LYS A 295 -3.65 -0.98 19.81
C LYS A 295 -4.71 -0.65 18.77
N LEU A 296 -4.49 -1.05 17.52
CA LEU A 296 -5.52 -1.11 16.50
C LEU A 296 -6.49 -2.25 16.80
N VAL A 297 -7.75 -1.92 16.92
CA VAL A 297 -8.82 -2.88 17.14
C VAL A 297 -9.72 -2.90 15.90
N PRO A 298 -9.68 -3.98 15.12
CA PRO A 298 -10.54 -4.14 13.97
C PRO A 298 -12.03 -3.98 14.31
N GLN A 299 -12.77 -3.40 13.40
CA GLN A 299 -14.21 -3.16 13.54
C GLN A 299 -14.95 -3.69 12.32
N ASP A 300 -16.24 -3.95 12.49
CA ASP A 300 -17.12 -4.17 11.35
C ASP A 300 -17.19 -2.91 10.48
N ASN A 301 -17.30 -3.13 9.18
CA ASN A 301 -17.50 -2.06 8.21
C ASN A 301 -18.68 -2.38 7.27
N PHE A 302 -18.93 -1.51 6.30
CA PHE A 302 -20.03 -1.69 5.34
C PHE A 302 -19.99 -3.01 4.57
N ARG A 303 -18.82 -3.65 4.43
CA ARG A 303 -18.66 -4.95 3.77
C ARG A 303 -19.43 -6.05 4.50
N LEU A 304 -19.60 -5.96 5.83
CA LEU A 304 -20.43 -6.86 6.60
C LEU A 304 -21.87 -6.89 6.05
N ASN A 305 -22.47 -5.73 5.81
CA ASN A 305 -23.85 -5.66 5.30
C ASN A 305 -23.97 -6.32 3.92
N MET A 306 -22.92 -6.16 3.08
CA MET A 306 -22.89 -6.72 1.74
C MET A 306 -22.82 -8.25 1.78
N ILE A 307 -21.95 -8.82 2.63
CA ILE A 307 -21.83 -10.29 2.73
C ILE A 307 -23.04 -10.91 3.43
N GLN A 308 -23.63 -10.26 4.45
CA GLN A 308 -24.87 -10.72 5.05
C GLN A 308 -26.03 -10.76 4.04
N ARG A 309 -26.16 -9.72 3.19
CA ARG A 309 -27.13 -9.69 2.09
C ARG A 309 -26.85 -10.80 1.08
N SER A 310 -25.57 -10.95 0.68
CA SER A 310 -25.15 -11.99 -0.28
C SER A 310 -25.42 -13.39 0.27
N ASN A 311 -25.21 -13.61 1.59
CA ASN A 311 -25.54 -14.87 2.24
C ASN A 311 -27.04 -15.20 2.18
N ARG A 312 -27.92 -14.24 2.50
CA ARG A 312 -29.38 -14.43 2.38
C ARG A 312 -29.79 -14.78 0.95
N MET A 313 -29.04 -14.29 -0.04
CA MET A 313 -29.26 -14.57 -1.47
C MET A 313 -28.53 -15.85 -1.94
N ARG A 314 -27.85 -16.58 -1.08
CA ARG A 314 -27.03 -17.76 -1.40
C ARG A 314 -25.95 -17.49 -2.46
N LYS A 315 -25.30 -16.33 -2.38
CA LYS A 315 -24.27 -15.86 -3.32
C LYS A 315 -22.86 -15.82 -2.72
N LEU A 316 -22.69 -16.23 -1.47
CA LEU A 316 -21.34 -16.36 -0.90
C LEU A 316 -20.61 -17.54 -1.54
N TYR A 317 -19.32 -17.41 -1.64
CA TYR A 317 -18.45 -18.50 -2.06
C TYR A 317 -18.18 -19.42 -0.87
N PRO A 318 -18.22 -20.76 -1.03
CA PRO A 318 -17.70 -21.67 -0.02
C PRO A 318 -16.23 -21.30 0.30
N LEU A 319 -15.81 -21.44 1.55
CA LEU A 319 -14.43 -21.12 1.94
C LEU A 319 -13.41 -21.95 1.14
N ALA A 320 -13.76 -23.20 0.77
CA ALA A 320 -12.92 -24.03 -0.09
C ALA A 320 -12.63 -23.38 -1.45
N HIS A 321 -13.60 -22.65 -2.01
CA HIS A 321 -13.40 -21.91 -3.25
C HIS A 321 -12.64 -20.58 -3.01
N LEU A 322 -12.99 -19.85 -1.95
CA LEU A 322 -12.37 -18.56 -1.62
C LEU A 322 -10.84 -18.68 -1.45
N VAL A 323 -10.37 -19.71 -0.72
CA VAL A 323 -8.94 -19.91 -0.45
C VAL A 323 -8.12 -20.30 -1.69
N GLU A 324 -8.79 -20.84 -2.71
CA GLU A 324 -8.18 -21.25 -3.98
C GLU A 324 -8.31 -20.19 -5.09
N MET A 325 -9.12 -19.15 -4.88
CA MET A 325 -9.33 -18.10 -5.88
C MET A 325 -8.01 -17.47 -6.33
N LYS A 326 -7.84 -17.35 -7.64
CA LYS A 326 -6.73 -16.60 -8.23
C LYS A 326 -7.10 -15.12 -8.37
N GLN A 327 -6.09 -14.26 -8.41
CA GLN A 327 -6.25 -12.81 -8.46
C GLN A 327 -7.27 -12.31 -9.51
N PRO A 328 -7.30 -12.78 -10.78
CA PRO A 328 -8.27 -12.27 -11.75
C PRO A 328 -9.73 -12.57 -11.36
N GLU A 329 -9.98 -13.74 -10.79
CA GLU A 329 -11.32 -14.14 -10.33
C GLU A 329 -11.70 -13.37 -9.07
N PHE A 330 -10.80 -13.25 -8.10
CA PHE A 330 -11.00 -12.53 -6.85
C PHE A 330 -11.36 -11.06 -7.12
N VAL A 331 -10.60 -10.37 -7.98
CA VAL A 331 -10.83 -8.97 -8.37
C VAL A 331 -12.15 -8.82 -9.16
N LYS A 332 -12.47 -9.74 -10.06
CA LYS A 332 -13.77 -9.74 -10.76
C LYS A 332 -14.94 -9.82 -9.79
N ASN A 333 -14.78 -10.51 -8.68
CA ASN A 333 -15.79 -10.72 -7.65
C ASN A 333 -15.54 -9.88 -6.39
N ALA A 334 -14.79 -8.78 -6.50
CA ALA A 334 -14.26 -7.97 -5.41
C ALA A 334 -15.27 -7.68 -4.29
N THR A 335 -16.49 -7.27 -4.66
CA THR A 335 -17.53 -6.91 -3.70
C THR A 335 -17.81 -7.99 -2.64
N ILE A 336 -17.82 -9.27 -3.05
CA ILE A 336 -18.09 -10.39 -2.15
C ILE A 336 -16.77 -10.93 -1.59
N ALA A 337 -15.78 -11.16 -2.43
CA ALA A 337 -14.52 -11.80 -2.06
C ALA A 337 -13.74 -11.01 -0.99
N TYR A 338 -13.62 -9.68 -1.14
CA TYR A 338 -13.00 -8.82 -0.12
C TYR A 338 -13.78 -8.85 1.21
N GLY A 339 -15.12 -8.79 1.12
CA GLY A 339 -15.96 -8.86 2.31
C GLY A 339 -15.82 -10.19 3.05
N GLN A 340 -15.80 -11.32 2.32
CA GLN A 340 -15.62 -12.64 2.92
C GLN A 340 -14.22 -12.79 3.53
N ALA A 341 -13.17 -12.43 2.81
CA ALA A 341 -11.79 -12.52 3.29
C ALA A 341 -11.56 -11.66 4.54
N GLY A 342 -11.98 -10.38 4.52
CA GLY A 342 -11.88 -9.49 5.68
C GLY A 342 -12.69 -9.97 6.87
N SER A 343 -13.93 -10.45 6.65
CA SER A 343 -14.79 -11.01 7.71
C SER A 343 -14.23 -12.30 8.31
N LEU A 344 -13.60 -13.15 7.51
CA LEU A 344 -12.92 -14.35 8.02
C LEU A 344 -11.70 -13.96 8.89
N MET A 345 -10.91 -12.97 8.48
CA MET A 345 -9.81 -12.45 9.31
C MET A 345 -10.33 -11.83 10.62
N LEU A 346 -11.45 -11.11 10.57
CA LEU A 346 -12.08 -10.56 11.78
C LEU A 346 -12.59 -11.68 12.73
N TYR A 347 -13.16 -12.75 12.15
CA TYR A 347 -13.54 -13.93 12.92
C TYR A 347 -12.33 -14.56 13.65
N LEU A 348 -11.22 -14.74 12.93
CA LEU A 348 -9.98 -15.25 13.53
C LEU A 348 -9.43 -14.29 14.60
N TYR A 349 -9.52 -12.98 14.38
CA TYR A 349 -9.10 -11.98 15.35
C TYR A 349 -9.93 -12.05 16.63
N GLU A 350 -11.26 -12.05 16.55
CA GLU A 350 -12.16 -12.07 17.71
C GLU A 350 -12.13 -13.41 18.46
N THR A 351 -11.81 -14.51 17.79
CA THR A 351 -11.59 -15.81 18.42
C THR A 351 -10.16 -16.02 18.93
N ASN A 352 -9.32 -14.98 18.89
CA ASN A 352 -7.90 -15.00 19.27
C ASN A 352 -7.05 -16.03 18.49
N LEU A 353 -7.46 -16.36 17.26
CA LEU A 353 -6.76 -17.32 16.39
C LEU A 353 -5.92 -16.65 15.28
N LEU A 354 -6.08 -15.35 15.03
CA LEU A 354 -5.44 -14.68 13.90
C LEU A 354 -3.91 -14.81 13.92
N ARG A 355 -3.28 -14.52 15.05
CA ARG A 355 -1.82 -14.63 15.19
C ARG A 355 -1.35 -16.08 14.97
N SER A 356 -2.02 -17.04 15.64
CA SER A 356 -1.69 -18.46 15.48
C SER A 356 -1.91 -18.95 14.04
N PHE A 357 -2.96 -18.46 13.36
CA PHE A 357 -3.20 -18.75 11.96
C PHE A 357 -2.04 -18.25 11.08
N TYR A 358 -1.65 -16.99 11.25
CA TYR A 358 -0.61 -16.39 10.43
C TYR A 358 0.76 -17.07 10.64
N ASP A 359 1.11 -17.38 11.89
CA ASP A 359 2.35 -18.09 12.22
C ASP A 359 2.35 -19.53 11.70
N THR A 360 1.21 -20.24 11.80
CA THR A 360 1.07 -21.59 11.29
C THR A 360 1.14 -21.59 9.78
N TYR A 361 0.49 -20.63 9.13
CA TYR A 361 0.50 -20.49 7.68
C TYR A 361 1.93 -20.31 7.14
N LYS A 362 2.71 -19.40 7.73
CA LYS A 362 4.13 -19.21 7.35
C LYS A 362 4.94 -20.50 7.49
N LYS A 363 4.67 -21.31 8.51
CA LYS A 363 5.37 -22.60 8.75
C LYS A 363 4.93 -23.71 7.80
N THR A 364 3.68 -23.71 7.39
CA THR A 364 3.11 -24.76 6.52
C THR A 364 3.04 -24.36 5.05
N TYR A 365 3.57 -23.20 4.69
CA TYR A 365 3.49 -22.63 3.34
C TYR A 365 3.95 -23.57 2.22
N ASP A 366 5.08 -24.26 2.42
CA ASP A 366 5.62 -25.19 1.42
C ASP A 366 4.76 -26.47 1.25
N GLN A 367 3.92 -26.79 2.24
CA GLN A 367 3.00 -27.91 2.22
C GLN A 367 1.66 -27.50 1.60
N ASP A 368 1.18 -26.31 1.96
CA ASP A 368 -0.09 -25.74 1.47
C ASP A 368 -0.01 -24.21 1.40
N ALA A 369 0.23 -23.70 0.22
CA ALA A 369 0.26 -22.26 -0.04
C ALA A 369 -1.14 -21.61 -0.07
N THR A 370 -2.24 -22.38 0.00
CA THR A 370 -3.60 -21.84 0.00
C THR A 370 -4.02 -21.31 1.36
N GLY A 371 -3.39 -21.77 2.45
CA GLY A 371 -3.73 -21.44 3.83
C GLY A 371 -4.84 -22.29 4.43
N LYS A 372 -5.39 -23.26 3.70
CA LYS A 372 -6.39 -24.21 4.19
C LYS A 372 -5.84 -25.02 5.37
N LEU A 373 -4.65 -25.63 5.20
CA LEU A 373 -4.02 -26.44 6.24
C LEU A 373 -3.81 -25.64 7.54
N ALA A 374 -3.42 -24.38 7.42
CA ALA A 374 -3.26 -23.51 8.58
C ALA A 374 -4.60 -23.23 9.28
N LEU A 375 -5.67 -22.93 8.52
CA LEU A 375 -7.02 -22.74 9.08
C LEU A 375 -7.48 -24.00 9.84
N GLU A 376 -7.39 -25.18 9.22
CA GLU A 376 -7.81 -26.45 9.82
C GLU A 376 -6.97 -26.79 11.06
N THR A 377 -5.66 -26.50 11.03
CA THR A 377 -4.76 -26.73 12.16
C THR A 377 -5.10 -25.89 13.38
N VAL A 378 -5.32 -24.59 13.22
CA VAL A 378 -5.53 -23.68 14.37
C VAL A 378 -6.95 -23.74 14.92
N THR A 379 -7.92 -24.03 14.06
CA THR A 379 -9.32 -24.16 14.49
C THR A 379 -9.67 -25.56 14.98
N LYS A 380 -8.86 -26.56 14.62
CA LYS A 380 -9.13 -28.01 14.84
C LYS A 380 -10.46 -28.44 14.21
N GLN A 381 -10.82 -27.84 13.11
CA GLN A 381 -12.05 -28.08 12.33
C GLN A 381 -11.71 -28.26 10.87
N SER A 382 -12.52 -29.04 10.16
CA SER A 382 -12.44 -29.10 8.68
C SER A 382 -12.92 -27.77 8.07
N LEU A 383 -12.47 -27.47 6.87
CA LEU A 383 -12.85 -26.21 6.19
C LEU A 383 -14.37 -26.00 6.05
N PRO A 384 -15.20 -27.04 5.78
CA PRO A 384 -16.67 -26.90 5.82
C PRO A 384 -17.25 -26.57 7.21
N GLU A 385 -16.63 -27.09 8.28
CA GLU A 385 -17.04 -26.77 9.66
C GLU A 385 -16.68 -25.32 10.01
N ILE A 386 -15.51 -24.86 9.59
CA ILE A 386 -15.08 -23.44 9.71
C ILE A 386 -16.04 -22.54 8.96
N ASP A 387 -16.40 -22.88 7.72
CA ASP A 387 -17.34 -22.14 6.88
C ASP A 387 -18.69 -21.97 7.60
N LYS A 388 -19.21 -23.05 8.15
CA LYS A 388 -20.47 -23.05 8.91
C LYS A 388 -20.35 -22.19 10.19
N ALA A 389 -19.27 -22.32 10.94
CA ALA A 389 -19.04 -21.58 12.20
C ALA A 389 -18.87 -20.07 11.93
N TRP A 390 -18.02 -19.70 10.97
CA TRP A 390 -17.84 -18.33 10.52
C TRP A 390 -19.13 -17.70 10.03
N ASN A 391 -19.88 -18.42 9.18
CA ASN A 391 -21.14 -17.93 8.63
C ASN A 391 -22.17 -17.66 9.73
N ALA A 392 -22.30 -18.58 10.69
CA ALA A 392 -23.19 -18.40 11.84
C ALA A 392 -22.79 -17.20 12.72
N TRP A 393 -21.46 -17.00 12.94
CA TRP A 393 -20.92 -15.85 13.65
C TRP A 393 -21.20 -14.54 12.91
N MET A 394 -20.92 -14.49 11.62
CA MET A 394 -21.12 -13.32 10.76
C MET A 394 -22.59 -12.88 10.69
N MET A 395 -23.53 -13.83 10.61
CA MET A 395 -24.96 -13.55 10.54
C MET A 395 -25.57 -13.05 11.85
N LYS A 396 -24.93 -13.29 13.01
CA LYS A 396 -25.35 -12.77 14.31
C LYS A 396 -24.94 -11.32 14.55
N ARG A 397 -24.03 -10.77 13.73
CA ARG A 397 -23.55 -9.41 13.89
C ARG A 397 -24.58 -8.39 13.45
N SER A 398 -24.65 -7.25 14.15
CA SER A 398 -25.51 -6.15 13.75
C SER A 398 -25.00 -5.50 12.46
N PRO A 399 -25.89 -5.19 11.51
CA PRO A 399 -25.48 -4.43 10.32
C PRO A 399 -24.85 -3.09 10.69
N VAL A 400 -23.80 -2.71 9.97
CA VAL A 400 -23.17 -1.40 10.14
C VAL A 400 -24.06 -0.31 9.53
N PRO A 401 -24.46 0.70 10.28
CA PRO A 401 -25.32 1.75 9.77
C PRO A 401 -24.62 2.60 8.71
N PHE A 402 -25.34 2.97 7.64
CA PHE A 402 -24.84 3.86 6.58
C PHE A 402 -25.24 5.33 6.76
N SER A 403 -26.23 5.58 7.59
CA SER A 403 -26.73 6.93 7.86
C SER A 403 -27.43 6.94 9.21
N THR A 404 -27.56 8.12 9.74
CA THR A 404 -28.32 8.34 10.98
C THR A 404 -29.83 8.12 10.85
N GLY A 405 -30.33 7.82 9.64
CA GLY A 405 -31.77 7.68 9.37
C GLY A 405 -32.52 9.01 9.32
N ALA A 406 -33.84 8.97 9.07
CA ALA A 406 -34.66 10.18 8.97
C ALA A 406 -34.79 10.92 10.31
N ASP A 407 -34.86 10.18 11.41
CA ASP A 407 -34.96 10.69 12.78
C ASP A 407 -33.62 10.73 13.52
N GLY A 408 -32.52 10.49 12.82
CA GLY A 408 -31.20 10.44 13.40
C GLY A 408 -30.57 11.79 13.63
N ALA A 409 -29.54 11.81 14.50
CA ALA A 409 -28.75 12.99 14.82
C ALA A 409 -27.92 13.43 13.61
N VAL A 410 -27.89 14.73 13.36
CA VAL A 410 -27.14 15.35 12.26
C VAL A 410 -26.51 16.66 12.68
N ILE A 411 -25.42 17.03 12.04
CA ILE A 411 -24.78 18.33 12.24
C ILE A 411 -25.41 19.45 11.40
N GLY A 412 -26.18 19.12 10.38
CA GLY A 412 -26.83 20.14 9.51
C GLY A 412 -25.86 20.82 8.56
N ALA A 413 -25.07 20.02 7.87
CA ALA A 413 -24.19 20.48 6.79
C ALA A 413 -24.16 19.47 5.64
N ARG A 414 -23.88 19.94 4.42
CA ARG A 414 -23.46 19.08 3.32
C ARG A 414 -21.96 18.82 3.49
N LEU A 415 -21.63 17.56 3.45
CA LEU A 415 -20.29 17.07 3.75
C LEU A 415 -19.69 16.42 2.52
N GLY A 416 -18.43 16.71 2.27
CA GLY A 416 -17.59 16.06 1.27
C GLY A 416 -16.34 15.49 1.90
N ASP A 417 -15.61 14.72 1.14
CA ASP A 417 -14.35 14.16 1.59
C ASP A 417 -13.25 15.24 1.59
N GLY A 418 -12.56 15.40 2.70
CA GLY A 418 -11.32 16.16 2.81
C GLY A 418 -10.09 15.25 2.69
N ASN A 419 -8.89 15.84 2.70
CA ASN A 419 -7.64 15.06 2.61
C ASN A 419 -7.39 14.22 3.87
N ASP A 420 -7.93 14.64 5.02
CA ASP A 420 -7.65 14.05 6.35
C ASP A 420 -8.85 14.10 7.30
N GLY A 421 -10.05 14.24 6.77
CA GLY A 421 -11.29 14.34 7.52
C GLY A 421 -12.47 14.61 6.60
N ILE A 422 -13.57 15.09 7.17
CA ILE A 422 -14.80 15.43 6.44
C ILE A 422 -14.86 16.94 6.24
N ARG A 423 -14.84 17.36 4.98
CA ARG A 423 -14.96 18.77 4.64
C ARG A 423 -16.41 19.24 4.68
N VAL A 424 -16.66 20.37 5.31
CA VAL A 424 -17.93 21.09 5.23
C VAL A 424 -17.98 21.82 3.88
N GLU A 425 -18.86 21.37 2.99
CA GLU A 425 -19.04 21.97 1.67
C GLU A 425 -20.06 23.12 1.71
N GLU A 426 -21.13 22.93 2.50
CA GLU A 426 -22.22 23.91 2.61
C GLU A 426 -22.98 23.68 3.91
N LEU A 427 -23.19 24.74 4.66
CA LEU A 427 -24.02 24.73 5.87
C LEU A 427 -25.51 24.76 5.51
N VAL A 428 -26.31 24.03 6.30
CA VAL A 428 -27.76 24.13 6.22
C VAL A 428 -28.17 25.40 6.99
N PRO A 429 -28.85 26.39 6.36
CA PRO A 429 -29.27 27.60 7.02
C PRO A 429 -30.13 27.33 8.25
N GLY A 430 -29.80 27.93 9.38
CA GLY A 430 -30.45 27.72 10.68
C GLY A 430 -30.14 26.33 11.29
N GLY A 431 -29.26 25.55 10.68
CA GLY A 431 -28.87 24.21 11.14
C GLY A 431 -27.95 24.27 12.36
N PRO A 432 -27.74 23.09 12.99
CA PRO A 432 -26.86 22.95 14.14
C PRO A 432 -25.43 23.45 13.93
N ALA A 433 -24.82 23.09 12.80
CA ALA A 433 -23.45 23.48 12.45
C ALA A 433 -23.29 24.99 12.33
N GLU A 434 -24.23 25.65 11.63
CA GLU A 434 -24.23 27.11 11.51
C GLU A 434 -24.38 27.80 12.88
N LYS A 435 -25.32 27.32 13.71
CA LYS A 435 -25.54 27.84 15.07
C LYS A 435 -24.32 27.64 15.99
N ALA A 436 -23.57 26.61 15.78
CA ALA A 436 -22.32 26.34 16.50
C ALA A 436 -21.13 27.18 15.99
N GLY A 437 -21.28 27.94 14.90
CA GLY A 437 -20.21 28.76 14.32
C GLY A 437 -19.25 28.00 13.40
N MET A 438 -19.68 26.84 12.88
CA MET A 438 -18.98 26.14 11.80
C MET A 438 -19.03 27.00 10.52
N ARG A 439 -18.09 26.80 9.61
CA ARG A 439 -17.97 27.53 8.34
C ARG A 439 -17.79 26.56 7.18
N ASP A 440 -18.18 26.99 5.99
CA ASP A 440 -17.83 26.31 4.77
C ASP A 440 -16.30 26.24 4.65
N GLY A 441 -15.79 25.07 4.29
CA GLY A 441 -14.35 24.80 4.22
C GLY A 441 -13.73 24.20 5.49
N ASP A 442 -14.43 24.24 6.64
CA ASP A 442 -13.97 23.52 7.84
C ASP A 442 -13.81 22.03 7.55
N VAL A 443 -12.82 21.39 8.19
CA VAL A 443 -12.63 19.96 8.10
C VAL A 443 -12.88 19.33 9.46
N VAL A 444 -13.89 18.46 9.57
CA VAL A 444 -14.16 17.69 10.79
C VAL A 444 -13.15 16.54 10.87
N VAL A 445 -12.33 16.56 11.90
CA VAL A 445 -11.25 15.57 12.15
C VAL A 445 -11.49 14.75 13.42
N GLY A 446 -12.55 15.04 14.17
CA GLY A 446 -12.92 14.28 15.35
C GLY A 446 -14.36 14.50 15.78
N VAL A 447 -14.93 13.51 16.47
CA VAL A 447 -16.22 13.55 17.16
C VAL A 447 -15.99 13.03 18.56
N ALA A 448 -16.23 13.85 19.59
CA ALA A 448 -15.81 13.59 20.96
C ALA A 448 -14.30 13.20 20.99
N ASP A 449 -13.94 12.09 21.60
CA ASP A 449 -12.55 11.62 21.69
C ASP A 449 -12.11 10.76 20.50
N ALA A 450 -13.01 10.50 19.54
CA ALA A 450 -12.75 9.63 18.41
C ALA A 450 -12.29 10.41 17.17
N GLN A 451 -11.26 9.93 16.49
CA GLN A 451 -10.78 10.54 15.25
C GLN A 451 -11.71 10.24 14.06
N VAL A 452 -11.86 11.24 13.21
CA VAL A 452 -12.58 11.17 11.93
C VAL A 452 -11.58 11.39 10.80
N ARG A 453 -11.54 10.46 9.84
CA ARG A 453 -10.65 10.54 8.67
C ARG A 453 -11.42 10.54 7.34
N ASP A 454 -12.62 9.99 7.35
CA ASP A 454 -13.50 9.85 6.20
C ASP A 454 -14.96 9.71 6.63
N TYR A 455 -15.85 9.66 5.65
CA TYR A 455 -17.28 9.53 5.90
C TYR A 455 -17.65 8.20 6.60
N GLN A 456 -16.87 7.16 6.36
CA GLN A 456 -17.12 5.83 6.93
C GLN A 456 -16.74 5.76 8.42
N SER A 457 -15.78 6.56 8.86
CA SER A 457 -15.46 6.73 10.29
C SER A 457 -16.40 7.70 11.00
N PHE A 458 -16.94 8.70 10.29
CA PHE A 458 -17.78 9.76 10.86
C PHE A 458 -19.19 9.28 11.20
N VAL A 459 -19.87 8.62 10.24
CA VAL A 459 -21.28 8.23 10.41
C VAL A 459 -21.52 7.31 11.61
N PRO A 460 -20.71 6.24 11.82
CA PRO A 460 -20.87 5.37 12.99
C PRO A 460 -20.68 6.10 14.34
N LEU A 461 -19.90 7.17 14.36
CA LEU A 461 -19.74 7.99 15.56
C LEU A 461 -20.98 8.81 15.85
N LEU A 462 -21.56 9.46 14.81
CA LEU A 462 -22.78 10.26 14.95
C LEU A 462 -24.01 9.43 15.37
N ILE A 463 -24.09 8.18 14.92
CA ILE A 463 -25.21 7.28 15.25
C ILE A 463 -25.30 6.96 16.74
N GLN A 464 -24.19 7.10 17.48
CA GLN A 464 -24.16 6.88 18.92
C GLN A 464 -24.91 7.97 19.71
N PHE A 465 -25.20 9.11 19.07
CA PHE A 465 -25.86 10.26 19.65
C PHE A 465 -27.32 10.37 19.17
N LYS A 466 -28.13 11.07 19.98
CA LYS A 466 -29.53 11.41 19.65
C LYS A 466 -29.64 12.88 19.24
N PRO A 467 -30.67 13.24 18.46
CA PRO A 467 -31.02 14.65 18.29
C PRO A 467 -31.19 15.34 19.65
N GLY A 468 -30.59 16.51 19.80
CA GLY A 468 -30.54 17.27 21.06
C GLY A 468 -29.31 17.02 21.91
N ASP A 469 -28.56 15.95 21.68
CA ASP A 469 -27.30 15.72 22.40
C ASP A 469 -26.26 16.79 22.02
N GLN A 470 -25.50 17.21 23.02
CA GLN A 470 -24.35 18.08 22.81
C GLN A 470 -23.09 17.23 22.64
N VAL A 471 -22.35 17.48 21.58
CA VAL A 471 -21.09 16.79 21.27
C VAL A 471 -20.03 17.81 20.86
N THR A 472 -18.78 17.57 21.21
CA THR A 472 -17.67 18.36 20.72
C THR A 472 -17.15 17.79 19.41
N LEU A 473 -17.19 18.61 18.34
CA LEU A 473 -16.51 18.29 17.09
C LEU A 473 -15.12 18.91 17.14
N LYS A 474 -14.11 18.14 16.85
CA LYS A 474 -12.79 18.67 16.54
C LYS A 474 -12.75 19.03 15.07
N ILE A 475 -12.60 20.33 14.77
CA ILE A 475 -12.50 20.81 13.40
C ILE A 475 -11.13 21.40 13.14
N ARG A 476 -10.71 21.39 11.87
CA ARG A 476 -9.55 22.16 11.41
C ARG A 476 -10.03 23.27 10.49
N ARG A 477 -9.63 24.51 10.83
CA ARG A 477 -9.91 25.74 10.10
C ARG A 477 -8.60 26.50 9.91
N ASP A 478 -8.24 26.83 8.68
CA ASP A 478 -7.01 27.58 8.36
C ASP A 478 -5.75 26.98 9.02
N GLY A 479 -5.65 25.64 9.06
CA GLY A 479 -4.55 24.90 9.65
C GLY A 479 -4.59 24.79 11.19
N GLN A 480 -5.55 25.41 11.87
CA GLN A 480 -5.70 25.37 13.33
C GLN A 480 -6.80 24.42 13.79
N TYR A 481 -6.58 23.71 14.89
CA TYR A 481 -7.59 22.85 15.52
C TYR A 481 -8.45 23.66 16.47
N ILE A 482 -9.76 23.44 16.36
CA ILE A 482 -10.78 24.10 17.17
C ILE A 482 -11.72 23.02 17.70
N ASP A 483 -11.91 23.00 19.00
CA ASP A 483 -12.94 22.18 19.64
C ASP A 483 -14.26 22.98 19.61
N LEU A 484 -15.22 22.47 18.81
CA LEU A 484 -16.48 23.14 18.54
C LEU A 484 -17.64 22.36 19.18
N PRO A 485 -18.21 22.83 20.30
CA PRO A 485 -19.41 22.21 20.86
C PRO A 485 -20.61 22.45 19.95
N ILE A 486 -21.32 21.38 19.60
CA ILE A 486 -22.51 21.42 18.75
C ILE A 486 -23.65 20.66 19.41
N THR A 487 -24.86 21.22 19.36
CA THR A 487 -26.09 20.50 19.70
C THR A 487 -26.64 19.89 18.43
N LEU A 488 -26.69 18.55 18.39
CA LEU A 488 -27.10 17.81 17.19
C LEU A 488 -28.59 18.02 16.89
N GLY A 489 -28.91 18.22 15.62
CA GLY A 489 -30.29 18.36 15.15
C GLY A 489 -30.89 17.02 14.72
N LYS A 490 -32.20 17.03 14.45
CA LYS A 490 -32.91 15.93 13.85
C LYS A 490 -32.94 16.09 12.32
N ARG A 491 -32.61 15.02 11.58
CA ARG A 491 -32.54 15.11 10.11
C ARG A 491 -33.86 15.54 9.47
N SER A 492 -34.99 15.02 9.95
CA SER A 492 -36.32 15.36 9.43
C SER A 492 -36.77 16.81 9.67
N GLU A 493 -36.10 17.54 10.58
CA GLU A 493 -36.41 18.91 10.93
C GLU A 493 -35.55 19.93 10.16
N LEU A 494 -34.55 19.48 9.42
CA LEU A 494 -33.69 20.33 8.61
C LEU A 494 -34.31 20.59 7.23
N PRO A 495 -34.20 21.83 6.72
CA PRO A 495 -34.61 22.14 5.36
C PRO A 495 -33.93 21.22 4.34
N THR A 496 -34.69 20.73 3.38
CA THR A 496 -34.14 19.97 2.26
C THR A 496 -33.36 20.93 1.37
N THR A 497 -32.04 20.80 1.33
CA THR A 497 -31.22 21.55 0.38
C THR A 497 -31.60 21.15 -1.04
N THR A 498 -32.33 21.98 -1.74
CA THR A 498 -32.61 21.81 -3.17
C THR A 498 -31.30 21.96 -3.92
N ARG A 499 -30.92 20.90 -4.67
CA ARG A 499 -29.80 20.97 -5.63
C ARG A 499 -29.97 22.23 -6.50
N ARG A 500 -29.16 23.26 -6.31
CA ARG A 500 -28.92 24.21 -7.41
C ARG A 500 -28.15 23.42 -8.48
N ARG A 501 -28.82 23.21 -9.61
CA ARG A 501 -28.25 22.57 -10.82
C ARG A 501 -27.17 23.49 -11.41
#